data_b1f778d4e3736e9a0fa8ee3c8c14dbae
#
_entry.id   b1f778d4e3736e9a0fa8ee3c8c14dbae
#
_cell.length_a   1.000
_cell.length_b   1.000
_cell.length_c   1.000
_cell.angle_alpha   90.00
_cell.angle_beta   90.00
_cell.angle_gamma   90.00
#
_symmetry.space_group_name_H-M   'P 1'
#
loop_
_entity.id
_entity.type
_entity.pdbx_description
1 polymer ?
#
loop_
_entity_poly.entity_id
_entity_poly.type
_entity_poly.pdbx_seq_one_letter_code
_entity_poly.pdbx_strand_id
1 'polypeptide(L)'
;MSVERINNNSESIVNSGAIRGLAILGIILHNYCHWLSGIVRENEYTFKSNNVQGMLHAFASPDSNFLLHIISFFGHYGVPLFLFLSAYGLEKKYASQPLSVPLAGFMKHHFRKLWGMMIVGFAAFTMVDLITPGSYHYTLGNVLGQITMTNNLFTNPDRAIWPGPYWFFGLMLQLYLIYRVAIFRRSSWVVVFLIVLCWLVQAVCLPTSDTLNQLRYNSIGGVLPFGLGILYARFEPKVPLSACYLLAIGSLVGIFLGSLHYQTWFAVPALVCVFGLTFVRILPQVLQNGLAWVGSISAALFVSHPITRKIFITISRQGDVYSGLVLYFLASIVVAIVFKRLLKLVSDELFKK
;
A
#
# COMPACT_ATOMS: atom_id res chain seq x y z
N MET A 1 22.55 -27.57 -14.47
CA MET A 1 22.53 -26.50 -13.43
C MET A 1 21.88 -25.17 -13.84
N SER A 2 21.65 -24.88 -15.12
CA SER A 2 21.07 -23.62 -15.63
C SER A 2 19.53 -23.60 -15.67
N VAL A 3 18.87 -24.74 -15.85
CA VAL A 3 17.41 -24.84 -16.00
C VAL A 3 16.67 -24.66 -14.66
N GLU A 4 17.20 -25.19 -13.56
CA GLU A 4 16.58 -25.01 -12.22
C GLU A 4 16.67 -23.58 -11.68
N ARG A 5 17.73 -22.81 -12.02
CA ARG A 5 17.82 -21.41 -11.63
C ARG A 5 16.86 -20.50 -12.39
N ILE A 6 16.54 -20.86 -13.65
CA ILE A 6 15.58 -20.09 -14.46
C ILE A 6 14.16 -20.32 -13.94
N ASN A 7 13.79 -21.54 -13.54
CA ASN A 7 12.48 -21.85 -12.98
C ASN A 7 12.29 -21.21 -11.58
N ASN A 8 13.28 -21.24 -10.70
CA ASN A 8 13.16 -20.62 -9.38
C ASN A 8 13.04 -19.09 -9.45
N ASN A 9 13.67 -18.43 -10.41
CA ASN A 9 13.53 -16.98 -10.61
C ASN A 9 12.18 -16.62 -11.21
N SER A 10 11.59 -17.44 -12.08
CA SER A 10 10.27 -17.19 -12.67
C SER A 10 9.15 -17.35 -11.63
N GLU A 11 9.21 -18.36 -10.77
CA GLU A 11 8.23 -18.55 -9.69
C GLU A 11 8.25 -17.40 -8.66
N SER A 12 9.42 -16.92 -8.27
CA SER A 12 9.53 -15.80 -7.32
C SER A 12 9.01 -14.48 -7.92
N ILE A 13 9.23 -14.24 -9.22
CA ILE A 13 8.75 -13.05 -9.93
C ILE A 13 7.22 -13.10 -10.07
N VAL A 14 6.65 -14.23 -10.43
CA VAL A 14 5.19 -14.40 -10.56
C VAL A 14 4.51 -14.18 -9.21
N ASN A 15 5.03 -14.78 -8.12
CA ASN A 15 4.47 -14.60 -6.78
C ASN A 15 4.50 -13.13 -6.34
N SER A 16 5.61 -12.41 -6.54
CA SER A 16 5.70 -10.97 -6.22
C SER A 16 4.74 -10.13 -7.04
N GLY A 17 4.54 -10.47 -8.31
CA GLY A 17 3.56 -9.83 -9.17
C GLY A 17 2.13 -10.04 -8.69
N ALA A 18 1.78 -11.28 -8.35
CA ALA A 18 0.45 -11.63 -7.88
C ALA A 18 0.13 -10.98 -6.51
N ILE A 19 1.10 -10.93 -5.58
CA ILE A 19 0.91 -10.23 -4.30
C ILE A 19 0.70 -8.72 -4.52
N ARG A 20 1.42 -8.09 -5.46
CA ARG A 20 1.17 -6.69 -5.85
C ARG A 20 -0.22 -6.49 -6.42
N GLY A 21 -0.70 -7.44 -7.22
CA GLY A 21 -2.05 -7.43 -7.78
C GLY A 21 -3.11 -7.48 -6.69
N LEU A 22 -2.96 -8.40 -5.74
CA LEU A 22 -3.85 -8.51 -4.59
C LEU A 22 -3.86 -7.21 -3.76
N ALA A 23 -2.67 -6.67 -3.48
CA ALA A 23 -2.51 -5.46 -2.70
C ALA A 23 -3.17 -4.25 -3.35
N ILE A 24 -2.95 -4.03 -4.66
CA ILE A 24 -3.52 -2.86 -5.34
C ILE A 24 -5.04 -2.98 -5.49
N LEU A 25 -5.57 -4.17 -5.71
CA LEU A 25 -7.02 -4.38 -5.73
C LEU A 25 -7.66 -4.01 -4.39
N GLY A 26 -7.07 -4.47 -3.27
CA GLY A 26 -7.53 -4.05 -1.94
C GLY A 26 -7.54 -2.53 -1.79
N ILE A 27 -6.44 -1.86 -2.14
CA ILE A 27 -6.29 -0.40 -2.00
C ILE A 27 -7.31 0.36 -2.84
N ILE A 28 -7.45 0.06 -4.13
CA ILE A 28 -8.35 0.85 -4.99
C ILE A 28 -9.80 0.64 -4.59
N LEU A 29 -10.21 -0.58 -4.27
CA LEU A 29 -11.57 -0.86 -3.83
C LEU A 29 -11.86 -0.20 -2.47
N HIS A 30 -10.94 -0.29 -1.50
CA HIS A 30 -11.02 0.43 -0.24
C HIS A 30 -11.18 1.93 -0.45
N ASN A 31 -10.31 2.54 -1.27
CA ASN A 31 -10.33 3.97 -1.56
C ASN A 31 -11.62 4.45 -2.23
N TYR A 32 -12.42 3.55 -2.80
CA TYR A 32 -13.75 3.88 -3.27
C TYR A 32 -14.80 3.73 -2.16
N CYS A 33 -14.82 2.56 -1.52
CA CYS A 33 -15.87 2.19 -0.57
C CYS A 33 -15.91 3.09 0.67
N HIS A 34 -14.77 3.47 1.23
CA HIS A 34 -14.72 4.28 2.45
C HIS A 34 -15.25 5.72 2.27
N TRP A 35 -15.39 6.18 1.01
CA TRP A 35 -15.98 7.49 0.70
C TRP A 35 -17.50 7.47 0.56
N LEU A 36 -18.11 6.28 0.61
CA LEU A 36 -19.56 6.13 0.52
C LEU A 36 -20.23 6.40 1.88
N SER A 37 -21.41 6.98 1.86
CA SER A 37 -22.22 7.21 3.05
C SER A 37 -22.80 5.88 3.55
N GLY A 38 -22.91 5.71 4.87
CA GLY A 38 -23.47 4.51 5.48
C GLY A 38 -22.55 3.28 5.48
N ILE A 39 -21.36 3.38 4.88
CA ILE A 39 -20.37 2.28 4.89
C ILE A 39 -19.46 2.39 6.12
N VAL A 40 -19.13 1.23 6.70
CA VAL A 40 -18.27 1.13 7.87
C VAL A 40 -16.91 1.76 7.60
N ARG A 41 -16.40 2.54 8.57
CA ARG A 41 -15.07 3.15 8.50
C ARG A 41 -14.01 2.20 9.01
N GLU A 42 -12.82 2.36 8.50
CA GLU A 42 -11.61 1.63 8.86
C GLU A 42 -10.85 2.25 10.06
N ASN A 43 -9.96 1.46 10.65
CA ASN A 43 -8.96 1.89 11.62
C ASN A 43 -7.57 1.83 10.95
N GLU A 44 -7.24 2.80 10.11
CA GLU A 44 -6.00 2.80 9.33
C GLU A 44 -4.84 3.51 10.07
N TYR A 45 -5.08 4.74 10.52
CA TYR A 45 -4.04 5.59 11.16
C TYR A 45 -4.36 5.94 12.61
N THR A 46 -5.58 5.74 13.05
CA THR A 46 -6.04 5.86 14.42
C THR A 46 -6.97 4.70 14.72
N PHE A 47 -7.16 4.38 16.00
CA PHE A 47 -8.06 3.30 16.42
C PHE A 47 -9.32 3.87 17.08
N LYS A 48 -10.47 3.60 16.48
CA LYS A 48 -11.80 4.03 16.97
C LYS A 48 -12.65 2.80 17.23
N SER A 49 -13.08 2.61 18.48
CA SER A 49 -13.94 1.49 18.87
C SER A 49 -15.27 1.48 18.11
N ASN A 50 -15.81 2.66 17.76
CA ASN A 50 -17.04 2.75 16.96
C ASN A 50 -16.91 2.12 15.57
N ASN A 51 -15.72 2.20 14.94
CA ASN A 51 -15.47 1.54 13.65
C ASN A 51 -15.53 0.01 13.80
N VAL A 52 -14.96 -0.51 14.89
CA VAL A 52 -15.03 -1.94 15.24
C VAL A 52 -16.46 -2.37 15.49
N GLN A 53 -17.22 -1.61 16.29
CA GLN A 53 -18.63 -1.90 16.57
C GLN A 53 -19.47 -1.89 15.28
N GLY A 54 -19.22 -0.93 14.37
CA GLY A 54 -19.86 -0.89 13.06
C GLY A 54 -19.57 -2.14 12.23
N MET A 55 -18.32 -2.64 12.24
CA MET A 55 -17.95 -3.87 11.55
C MET A 55 -18.61 -5.10 12.15
N LEU A 56 -18.62 -5.22 13.49
CA LEU A 56 -19.28 -6.32 14.18
C LEU A 56 -20.80 -6.30 13.94
N HIS A 57 -21.42 -5.13 13.90
CA HIS A 57 -22.83 -5.00 13.56
C HIS A 57 -23.12 -5.45 12.12
N ALA A 58 -22.27 -5.08 11.16
CA ALA A 58 -22.41 -5.52 9.77
C ALA A 58 -22.33 -7.06 9.64
N PHE A 59 -21.52 -7.73 10.47
CA PHE A 59 -21.49 -9.20 10.52
C PHE A 59 -22.71 -9.80 11.21
N ALA A 60 -23.23 -9.17 12.27
CA ALA A 60 -24.39 -9.67 13.01
C ALA A 60 -25.70 -9.48 12.26
N SER A 61 -25.79 -8.42 11.43
CA SER A 61 -26.99 -8.06 10.68
C SER A 61 -26.59 -7.63 9.25
N PRO A 62 -26.21 -8.58 8.39
CA PRO A 62 -25.78 -8.27 7.02
C PRO A 62 -26.88 -7.59 6.21
N ASP A 63 -26.53 -6.49 5.56
CA ASP A 63 -27.38 -5.76 4.62
C ASP A 63 -26.89 -5.92 3.17
N SER A 64 -27.55 -5.24 2.22
CA SER A 64 -27.16 -5.23 0.81
C SER A 64 -25.75 -4.67 0.56
N ASN A 65 -25.17 -3.94 1.52
CA ASN A 65 -23.84 -3.33 1.44
C ASN A 65 -22.76 -4.13 2.18
N PHE A 66 -23.07 -5.33 2.66
CA PHE A 66 -22.15 -6.14 3.47
C PHE A 66 -20.75 -6.28 2.84
N LEU A 67 -20.68 -6.56 1.53
CA LEU A 67 -19.40 -6.65 0.83
C LEU A 67 -18.62 -5.32 0.87
N LEU A 68 -19.32 -4.18 0.76
CA LEU A 68 -18.70 -2.87 0.81
C LEU A 68 -18.16 -2.54 2.20
N HIS A 69 -18.84 -2.99 3.27
CA HIS A 69 -18.35 -2.87 4.64
C HIS A 69 -17.02 -3.61 4.83
N ILE A 70 -16.93 -4.85 4.33
CA ILE A 70 -15.70 -5.66 4.38
C ILE A 70 -14.57 -4.97 3.60
N ILE A 71 -14.84 -4.55 2.36
CA ILE A 71 -13.86 -3.89 1.51
C ILE A 71 -13.37 -2.58 2.15
N SER A 72 -14.29 -1.77 2.66
CA SER A 72 -13.96 -0.51 3.32
C SER A 72 -13.11 -0.73 4.58
N PHE A 73 -13.45 -1.72 5.40
CA PHE A 73 -12.75 -1.94 6.66
C PHE A 73 -11.39 -2.60 6.48
N PHE A 74 -11.24 -3.56 5.56
CA PHE A 74 -10.01 -4.36 5.43
C PHE A 74 -9.15 -4.03 4.21
N GLY A 75 -9.68 -3.34 3.20
CA GLY A 75 -8.96 -3.15 1.93
C GLY A 75 -7.69 -2.29 2.05
N HIS A 76 -7.60 -1.39 3.03
CA HIS A 76 -6.41 -0.60 3.32
C HIS A 76 -5.18 -1.46 3.66
N TYR A 77 -5.37 -2.69 4.09
CA TYR A 77 -4.29 -3.65 4.35
C TYR A 77 -3.50 -4.07 3.10
N GLY A 78 -3.87 -3.61 1.92
CA GLY A 78 -2.98 -3.66 0.75
C GLY A 78 -1.69 -2.85 0.92
N VAL A 79 -1.69 -1.77 1.73
CA VAL A 79 -0.50 -0.92 1.96
C VAL A 79 0.66 -1.69 2.61
N PRO A 80 0.49 -2.45 3.70
CA PRO A 80 1.55 -3.31 4.25
C PRO A 80 2.20 -4.26 3.24
N LEU A 81 1.42 -4.83 2.32
CA LEU A 81 1.96 -5.71 1.27
C LEU A 81 2.88 -4.95 0.30
N PHE A 82 2.53 -3.71 -0.05
CA PHE A 82 3.41 -2.87 -0.88
C PHE A 82 4.70 -2.50 -0.17
N LEU A 83 4.65 -2.17 1.11
CA LEU A 83 5.83 -1.88 1.92
C LEU A 83 6.75 -3.10 2.03
N PHE A 84 6.17 -4.27 2.31
CA PHE A 84 6.87 -5.54 2.35
C PHE A 84 7.58 -5.86 1.02
N LEU A 85 6.85 -5.82 -0.10
CA LEU A 85 7.40 -6.12 -1.42
C LEU A 85 8.45 -5.09 -1.88
N SER A 86 8.30 -3.83 -1.50
CA SER A 86 9.29 -2.79 -1.80
C SER A 86 10.60 -3.06 -1.06
N ALA A 87 10.52 -3.43 0.22
CA ALA A 87 11.67 -3.78 1.03
C ALA A 87 12.35 -5.08 0.56
N TYR A 88 11.54 -6.11 0.26
CA TYR A 88 12.02 -7.38 -0.30
C TYR A 88 12.82 -7.15 -1.58
N GLY A 89 12.26 -6.42 -2.54
CA GLY A 89 12.93 -6.12 -3.80
C GLY A 89 14.17 -5.24 -3.63
N LEU A 90 14.14 -4.31 -2.67
CA LEU A 90 15.27 -3.44 -2.34
C LEU A 90 16.45 -4.27 -1.80
N GLU A 91 16.20 -5.12 -0.81
CA GLU A 91 17.23 -5.98 -0.21
C GLU A 91 17.80 -6.96 -1.25
N LYS A 92 16.95 -7.64 -2.04
CA LYS A 92 17.41 -8.53 -3.12
C LYS A 92 18.27 -7.82 -4.15
N LYS A 93 17.94 -6.56 -4.48
CA LYS A 93 18.71 -5.78 -5.45
C LYS A 93 20.06 -5.31 -4.92
N TYR A 94 20.11 -4.85 -3.66
CA TYR A 94 21.28 -4.14 -3.15
C TYR A 94 22.18 -4.96 -2.22
N ALA A 95 21.70 -6.05 -1.61
CA ALA A 95 22.49 -6.85 -0.66
C ALA A 95 23.78 -7.39 -1.27
N SER A 96 23.75 -7.79 -2.54
CA SER A 96 24.89 -8.36 -3.27
C SER A 96 25.73 -7.34 -4.05
N GLN A 97 25.30 -6.06 -4.13
CA GLN A 97 26.01 -5.04 -4.91
C GLN A 97 27.22 -4.48 -4.15
N PRO A 98 28.31 -4.07 -4.84
CA PRO A 98 29.42 -3.38 -4.21
C PRO A 98 28.96 -2.09 -3.50
N LEU A 99 29.74 -1.64 -2.50
CA LEU A 99 29.49 -0.38 -1.73
C LEU A 99 29.52 0.91 -2.58
N SER A 100 29.73 0.79 -3.88
CA SER A 100 30.06 1.88 -4.80
C SER A 100 28.94 2.92 -5.03
N VAL A 101 27.70 2.69 -4.57
CA VAL A 101 26.64 3.68 -4.74
C VAL A 101 26.60 4.59 -3.51
N PRO A 102 27.03 5.87 -3.60
CA PRO A 102 26.96 6.81 -2.48
C PRO A 102 25.50 7.08 -2.08
N LEU A 103 25.29 7.47 -0.81
CA LEU A 103 23.95 7.76 -0.30
C LEU A 103 23.17 8.75 -1.18
N ALA A 104 23.82 9.83 -1.62
CA ALA A 104 23.21 10.83 -2.48
C ALA A 104 22.76 10.26 -3.82
N GLY A 105 23.57 9.39 -4.44
CA GLY A 105 23.22 8.71 -5.69
C GLY A 105 22.03 7.77 -5.53
N PHE A 106 22.02 7.00 -4.43
CA PHE A 106 20.91 6.12 -4.07
C PHE A 106 19.61 6.91 -3.86
N MET A 107 19.64 7.96 -3.06
CA MET A 107 18.46 8.78 -2.79
C MET A 107 17.97 9.52 -4.03
N LYS A 108 18.88 10.07 -4.84
CA LYS A 108 18.54 10.72 -6.11
C LYS A 108 17.83 9.77 -7.08
N HIS A 109 18.29 8.51 -7.19
CA HIS A 109 17.66 7.49 -8.02
C HIS A 109 16.23 7.19 -7.56
N HIS A 110 16.06 6.90 -6.27
CA HIS A 110 14.76 6.57 -5.72
C HIS A 110 13.79 7.76 -5.70
N PHE A 111 14.29 8.97 -5.40
CA PHE A 111 13.52 10.19 -5.48
C PHE A 111 12.97 10.41 -6.90
N ARG A 112 13.83 10.37 -7.92
CA ARG A 112 13.41 10.56 -9.32
C ARG A 112 12.33 9.56 -9.73
N LYS A 113 12.49 8.29 -9.34
CA LYS A 113 11.53 7.24 -9.64
C LYS A 113 10.16 7.50 -9.01
N LEU A 114 10.12 7.85 -7.73
CA LEU A 114 8.88 8.16 -7.01
C LEU A 114 8.26 9.46 -7.54
N TRP A 115 9.09 10.47 -7.73
CA TRP A 115 8.68 11.79 -8.19
C TRP A 115 8.05 11.75 -9.58
N GLY A 116 8.64 11.01 -10.52
CA GLY A 116 8.09 10.86 -11.86
C GLY A 116 6.70 10.22 -11.86
N MET A 117 6.47 9.23 -11.00
CA MET A 117 5.12 8.63 -10.83
C MET A 117 4.15 9.62 -10.19
N MET A 118 4.58 10.28 -9.12
CA MET A 118 3.77 11.21 -8.36
C MET A 118 3.34 12.41 -9.20
N ILE A 119 4.26 13.07 -9.90
CA ILE A 119 3.97 14.30 -10.63
C ILE A 119 2.98 14.07 -11.78
N VAL A 120 3.09 12.95 -12.50
CA VAL A 120 2.16 12.60 -13.57
C VAL A 120 0.75 12.42 -13.02
N GLY A 121 0.62 11.65 -11.94
CA GLY A 121 -0.68 11.44 -11.32
C GLY A 121 -1.25 12.71 -10.70
N PHE A 122 -0.42 13.51 -10.03
CA PHE A 122 -0.83 14.76 -9.41
C PHE A 122 -1.33 15.78 -10.43
N ALA A 123 -0.57 16.00 -11.51
CA ALA A 123 -0.98 16.91 -12.58
C ALA A 123 -2.30 16.46 -13.22
N ALA A 124 -2.43 15.18 -13.58
CA ALA A 124 -3.64 14.67 -14.18
C ALA A 124 -4.85 14.74 -13.22
N PHE A 125 -4.63 14.44 -11.93
CA PHE A 125 -5.69 14.53 -10.93
C PHE A 125 -6.16 15.98 -10.74
N THR A 126 -5.25 16.95 -10.57
CA THR A 126 -5.61 18.35 -10.37
C THR A 126 -6.38 18.93 -11.55
N MET A 127 -6.03 18.55 -12.78
CA MET A 127 -6.80 18.97 -13.97
C MET A 127 -8.24 18.46 -13.92
N VAL A 128 -8.45 17.19 -13.56
CA VAL A 128 -9.80 16.62 -13.44
C VAL A 128 -10.55 17.19 -12.23
N ASP A 129 -9.87 17.39 -11.12
CA ASP A 129 -10.45 17.94 -9.89
C ASP A 129 -11.00 19.35 -10.12
N LEU A 130 -10.28 20.19 -10.87
CA LEU A 130 -10.70 21.57 -11.17
C LEU A 130 -11.95 21.66 -12.06
N ILE A 131 -12.20 20.68 -12.91
CA ILE A 131 -13.38 20.65 -13.79
C ILE A 131 -14.54 19.81 -13.25
N THR A 132 -14.37 19.16 -12.09
CA THR A 132 -15.42 18.36 -11.45
C THR A 132 -15.96 19.04 -10.19
N PRO A 133 -17.21 18.77 -9.79
CA PRO A 133 -17.81 19.38 -8.58
C PRO A 133 -17.01 19.08 -7.30
N GLY A 134 -16.92 20.06 -6.40
CA GLY A 134 -16.23 19.93 -5.11
C GLY A 134 -14.71 19.82 -5.27
N SER A 135 -14.13 20.69 -6.10
CA SER A 135 -12.67 20.79 -6.24
C SER A 135 -12.00 21.19 -4.93
N TYR A 136 -10.76 20.66 -4.74
CA TYR A 136 -9.97 20.96 -3.55
C TYR A 136 -9.40 22.40 -3.62
N HIS A 137 -9.25 23.03 -2.45
CA HIS A 137 -8.58 24.32 -2.36
C HIS A 137 -7.06 24.14 -2.23
N TYR A 138 -6.35 24.26 -3.34
CA TYR A 138 -4.89 24.10 -3.39
C TYR A 138 -4.19 25.36 -2.89
N THR A 139 -3.47 25.24 -1.76
CA THR A 139 -2.57 26.28 -1.28
C THR A 139 -1.15 26.05 -1.76
N LEU A 140 -0.34 27.09 -1.90
CA LEU A 140 1.05 26.95 -2.33
C LEU A 140 1.86 26.03 -1.41
N GLY A 141 1.67 26.13 -0.08
CA GLY A 141 2.35 25.28 0.90
C GLY A 141 2.03 23.79 0.71
N ASN A 142 0.75 23.47 0.47
CA ASN A 142 0.32 22.09 0.24
C ASN A 142 0.86 21.54 -1.09
N VAL A 143 0.85 22.35 -2.15
CA VAL A 143 1.42 21.98 -3.45
C VAL A 143 2.94 21.74 -3.35
N LEU A 144 3.67 22.60 -2.65
CA LEU A 144 5.10 22.42 -2.41
C LEU A 144 5.37 21.15 -1.59
N GLY A 145 4.58 20.90 -0.54
CA GLY A 145 4.65 19.66 0.24
C GLY A 145 4.43 18.40 -0.60
N GLN A 146 3.50 18.47 -1.56
CA GLN A 146 3.27 17.36 -2.49
C GLN A 146 4.43 17.17 -3.48
N ILE A 147 4.92 18.25 -4.11
CA ILE A 147 6.01 18.20 -5.08
C ILE A 147 7.32 17.72 -4.44
N THR A 148 7.56 18.08 -3.19
CA THR A 148 8.74 17.63 -2.42
C THR A 148 8.55 16.25 -1.76
N MET A 149 7.34 15.66 -1.88
CA MET A 149 6.95 14.40 -1.22
C MET A 149 7.11 14.47 0.31
N THR A 150 6.74 15.60 0.91
CA THR A 150 6.78 15.84 2.38
C THR A 150 5.38 16.03 2.97
N ASN A 151 4.33 15.86 2.19
CA ASN A 151 2.93 16.02 2.64
C ASN A 151 2.54 15.04 3.76
N ASN A 152 3.22 13.90 3.88
CA ASN A 152 3.04 12.97 5.00
C ASN A 152 3.53 13.52 6.36
N LEU A 153 4.26 14.63 6.38
CA LEU A 153 4.65 15.36 7.59
C LEU A 153 3.62 16.39 8.05
N PHE A 154 2.59 16.67 7.23
CA PHE A 154 1.54 17.61 7.58
C PHE A 154 0.52 16.97 8.53
N THR A 155 -0.23 17.80 9.25
CA THR A 155 -1.36 17.31 10.06
C THR A 155 -2.44 16.75 9.14
N ASN A 156 -2.93 15.54 9.42
CA ASN A 156 -3.89 14.80 8.60
C ASN A 156 -3.46 14.72 7.11
N PRO A 157 -2.39 13.97 6.79
CA PRO A 157 -1.76 13.98 5.48
C PRO A 157 -2.69 13.62 4.32
N ASP A 158 -3.70 12.75 4.54
CA ASP A 158 -4.70 12.36 3.56
C ASP A 158 -5.65 13.49 3.16
N ARG A 159 -5.73 14.54 3.98
CA ARG A 159 -6.56 15.73 3.78
C ARG A 159 -5.77 16.99 3.48
N ALA A 160 -4.47 16.98 3.76
CA ALA A 160 -3.59 18.13 3.57
C ALA A 160 -3.50 18.56 2.10
N ILE A 161 -3.61 17.63 1.16
CA ILE A 161 -3.71 17.88 -0.28
C ILE A 161 -4.36 16.67 -0.99
N TRP A 162 -5.08 16.94 -2.08
CA TRP A 162 -5.60 15.88 -2.93
C TRP A 162 -4.67 15.60 -4.13
N PRO A 163 -4.55 14.32 -4.54
CA PRO A 163 -5.20 13.13 -4.00
C PRO A 163 -4.57 12.64 -2.69
N GLY A 164 -5.41 12.39 -1.68
CA GLY A 164 -5.01 11.96 -0.34
C GLY A 164 -3.98 10.82 -0.32
N PRO A 165 -4.17 9.70 -1.03
CA PRO A 165 -3.25 8.54 -0.99
C PRO A 165 -1.78 8.84 -1.32
N TYR A 166 -1.45 10.03 -1.83
CA TYR A 166 -0.10 10.39 -2.22
C TYR A 166 0.86 10.69 -1.07
N TRP A 167 0.39 10.71 0.18
CA TRP A 167 1.25 10.67 1.36
C TRP A 167 2.23 9.48 1.32
N PHE A 168 1.84 8.39 0.66
CA PHE A 168 2.64 7.18 0.51
C PHE A 168 4.00 7.42 -0.16
N PHE A 169 4.12 8.38 -1.06
CA PHE A 169 5.41 8.71 -1.70
C PHE A 169 6.43 9.23 -0.68
N GLY A 170 6.00 10.09 0.24
CA GLY A 170 6.85 10.60 1.32
C GLY A 170 7.27 9.49 2.29
N LEU A 171 6.34 8.62 2.68
CA LEU A 171 6.62 7.44 3.49
C LEU A 171 7.69 6.54 2.83
N MET A 172 7.53 6.25 1.54
CA MET A 172 8.49 5.41 0.81
C MET A 172 9.88 6.03 0.76
N LEU A 173 9.98 7.36 0.59
CA LEU A 173 11.26 8.07 0.59
C LEU A 173 11.95 7.98 1.96
N GLN A 174 11.21 8.14 3.05
CA GLN A 174 11.72 7.96 4.42
C GLN A 174 12.22 6.52 4.65
N LEU A 175 11.48 5.51 4.23
CA LEU A 175 11.88 4.10 4.39
C LEU A 175 13.11 3.76 3.55
N TYR A 176 13.26 4.32 2.36
CA TYR A 176 14.48 4.17 1.57
C TYR A 176 15.70 4.81 2.26
N LEU A 177 15.53 5.97 2.89
CA LEU A 177 16.58 6.61 3.68
C LEU A 177 16.97 5.72 4.88
N ILE A 178 15.99 5.23 5.65
CA ILE A 178 16.22 4.32 6.78
C ILE A 178 16.93 3.05 6.32
N TYR A 179 16.49 2.46 5.20
CA TYR A 179 17.16 1.30 4.63
C TYR A 179 18.64 1.58 4.37
N ARG A 180 18.95 2.68 3.69
CA ARG A 180 20.33 2.97 3.27
C ARG A 180 21.24 3.37 4.42
N VAL A 181 20.71 4.08 5.43
CA VAL A 181 21.51 4.60 6.57
C VAL A 181 21.60 3.58 7.71
N ALA A 182 20.48 2.94 8.06
CA ALA A 182 20.41 2.12 9.27
C ALA A 182 20.43 0.61 9.01
N ILE A 183 19.96 0.13 7.86
CA ILE A 183 19.70 -1.31 7.64
C ILE A 183 20.69 -1.94 6.66
N PHE A 184 21.05 -1.23 5.61
CA PHE A 184 21.89 -1.76 4.53
C PHE A 184 23.19 -2.37 5.07
N ARG A 185 23.39 -3.67 4.81
CA ARG A 185 24.54 -4.47 5.28
C ARG A 185 24.73 -4.51 6.81
N ARG A 186 23.71 -4.14 7.58
CA ARG A 186 23.72 -4.35 9.03
C ARG A 186 23.10 -5.71 9.36
N SER A 187 23.39 -6.16 10.57
CA SER A 187 22.78 -7.39 11.12
C SER A 187 21.27 -7.36 11.07
N SER A 188 20.64 -8.52 10.90
CA SER A 188 19.17 -8.66 10.98
C SER A 188 18.59 -8.21 12.32
N TRP A 189 19.40 -8.26 13.39
CA TRP A 189 19.01 -7.74 14.71
C TRP A 189 18.73 -6.24 14.72
N VAL A 190 19.40 -5.46 13.85
CA VAL A 190 19.10 -4.02 13.68
C VAL A 190 17.70 -3.84 13.12
N VAL A 191 17.28 -4.69 12.18
CA VAL A 191 15.91 -4.62 11.62
C VAL A 191 14.88 -4.99 12.70
N VAL A 192 15.14 -6.05 13.47
CA VAL A 192 14.27 -6.45 14.60
C VAL A 192 14.17 -5.34 15.64
N PHE A 193 15.32 -4.76 16.01
CA PHE A 193 15.36 -3.62 16.96
C PHE A 193 14.52 -2.44 16.47
N LEU A 194 14.63 -2.04 15.21
CA LEU A 194 13.85 -0.95 14.63
C LEU A 194 12.35 -1.27 14.62
N ILE A 195 11.97 -2.51 14.29
CA ILE A 195 10.57 -2.96 14.35
C ILE A 195 10.03 -2.80 15.79
N VAL A 196 10.74 -3.36 16.77
CA VAL A 196 10.32 -3.32 18.18
C VAL A 196 10.25 -1.88 18.69
N LEU A 197 11.27 -1.05 18.40
CA LEU A 197 11.31 0.35 18.80
C LEU A 197 10.11 1.12 18.22
N CYS A 198 9.85 1.00 16.92
CA CYS A 198 8.75 1.69 16.27
C CYS A 198 7.38 1.17 16.77
N TRP A 199 7.29 -0.10 17.11
CA TRP A 199 6.07 -0.67 17.70
C TRP A 199 5.81 -0.09 19.10
N LEU A 200 6.84 -0.05 19.96
CA LEU A 200 6.75 0.51 21.31
C LEU A 200 6.35 1.99 21.28
N VAL A 201 6.96 2.78 20.39
CA VAL A 201 6.62 4.21 20.22
C VAL A 201 5.15 4.40 19.86
N GLN A 202 4.58 3.54 19.05
CA GLN A 202 3.14 3.60 18.71
C GLN A 202 2.26 3.10 19.86
N ALA A 203 2.68 2.04 20.57
CA ALA A 203 1.90 1.41 21.64
C ALA A 203 1.66 2.30 22.86
N VAL A 204 2.53 3.29 23.09
CA VAL A 204 2.35 4.26 24.19
C VAL A 204 1.45 5.44 23.82
N CYS A 205 1.02 5.56 22.56
CA CYS A 205 0.10 6.60 22.13
C CYS A 205 -1.34 6.29 22.50
N LEU A 206 -2.15 7.33 22.68
CA LEU A 206 -3.60 7.16 22.82
C LEU A 206 -4.22 6.76 21.46
N PRO A 207 -5.24 5.88 21.46
CA PRO A 207 -5.82 5.29 20.26
C PRO A 207 -6.27 6.28 19.18
N THR A 208 -6.80 7.44 19.58
CA THR A 208 -7.36 8.46 18.68
C THR A 208 -6.51 9.71 18.58
N SER A 209 -5.27 9.69 19.10
CA SER A 209 -4.42 10.88 19.15
C SER A 209 -3.86 11.29 17.78
N ASP A 210 -3.69 12.59 17.58
CA ASP A 210 -3.00 13.14 16.41
C ASP A 210 -1.55 12.65 16.33
N THR A 211 -0.90 12.41 17.47
CA THR A 211 0.44 11.84 17.52
C THR A 211 0.47 10.45 16.89
N LEU A 212 -0.45 9.56 17.26
CA LEU A 212 -0.55 8.24 16.65
C LEU A 212 -0.81 8.34 15.15
N ASN A 213 -1.76 9.20 14.76
CA ASN A 213 -2.07 9.47 13.36
C ASN A 213 -0.81 9.85 12.58
N GLN A 214 -0.07 10.84 13.08
CA GLN A 214 1.15 11.33 12.45
C GLN A 214 2.25 10.25 12.35
N LEU A 215 2.44 9.45 13.41
CA LEU A 215 3.43 8.36 13.40
C LEU A 215 3.09 7.30 12.34
N ARG A 216 1.82 6.98 12.16
CA ARG A 216 1.38 5.95 11.22
C ARG A 216 1.43 6.37 9.76
N TYR A 217 1.29 7.65 9.44
CA TYR A 217 1.55 8.19 8.11
C TYR A 217 3.04 8.27 7.75
N ASN A 218 3.92 8.04 8.71
CA ASN A 218 5.36 8.15 8.57
C ASN A 218 6.07 6.79 8.73
N SER A 219 7.38 6.80 8.61
CA SER A 219 8.22 5.60 8.66
C SER A 219 8.00 4.73 9.89
N ILE A 220 7.65 5.33 11.05
CA ILE A 220 7.39 4.59 12.29
C ILE A 220 6.23 3.61 12.10
N GLY A 221 5.15 4.02 11.44
CA GLY A 221 4.04 3.12 11.08
C GLY A 221 4.40 2.10 9.99
N GLY A 222 5.32 2.48 9.08
CA GLY A 222 5.70 1.64 7.94
C GLY A 222 6.82 0.62 8.21
N VAL A 223 7.60 0.80 9.29
CA VAL A 223 8.79 -0.04 9.56
C VAL A 223 8.46 -1.51 9.78
N LEU A 224 7.34 -1.86 10.40
CA LEU A 224 6.99 -3.27 10.64
C LEU A 224 6.87 -4.08 9.33
N PRO A 225 5.97 -3.77 8.39
CA PRO A 225 5.86 -4.54 7.15
C PRO A 225 7.12 -4.38 6.26
N PHE A 226 7.76 -3.23 6.25
CA PHE A 226 9.00 -3.00 5.50
C PHE A 226 10.15 -3.85 6.05
N GLY A 227 10.36 -3.87 7.36
CA GLY A 227 11.38 -4.69 8.02
C GLY A 227 11.16 -6.19 7.81
N LEU A 228 9.88 -6.65 7.86
CA LEU A 228 9.54 -8.03 7.53
C LEU A 228 9.91 -8.39 6.10
N GLY A 229 9.74 -7.48 5.14
CA GLY A 229 10.19 -7.68 3.76
C GLY A 229 11.69 -7.86 3.63
N ILE A 230 12.49 -7.12 4.41
CA ILE A 230 13.96 -7.28 4.47
C ILE A 230 14.34 -8.62 5.10
N LEU A 231 13.74 -8.96 6.25
CA LEU A 231 14.02 -10.23 6.93
C LEU A 231 13.65 -11.41 6.04
N TYR A 232 12.51 -11.35 5.37
CA TYR A 232 12.11 -12.38 4.41
C TYR A 232 13.09 -12.52 3.25
N ALA A 233 13.62 -11.41 2.73
CA ALA A 233 14.64 -11.43 1.66
C ALA A 233 15.97 -12.03 2.11
N ARG A 234 16.32 -11.90 3.39
CA ARG A 234 17.55 -12.43 3.96
C ARG A 234 17.48 -13.91 4.28
N PHE A 235 16.35 -14.35 4.85
CA PHE A 235 16.20 -15.72 5.35
C PHE A 235 15.55 -16.68 4.36
N GLU A 236 14.73 -16.20 3.44
CA GLU A 236 13.99 -16.98 2.42
C GLU A 236 13.39 -18.29 2.97
N PRO A 237 12.50 -18.20 3.98
CA PRO A 237 11.98 -19.38 4.63
C PRO A 237 11.23 -20.25 3.63
N LYS A 238 11.60 -21.54 3.59
CA LYS A 238 10.92 -22.56 2.78
C LYS A 238 9.69 -23.05 3.53
N VAL A 239 8.52 -22.62 3.11
CA VAL A 239 7.26 -23.03 3.72
C VAL A 239 6.59 -24.06 2.81
N PRO A 240 6.30 -25.28 3.26
CA PRO A 240 5.59 -26.29 2.45
C PRO A 240 4.16 -25.83 2.12
N LEU A 241 3.61 -26.30 1.00
CA LEU A 241 2.28 -25.87 0.54
C LEU A 241 1.18 -26.18 1.56
N SER A 242 1.28 -27.33 2.25
CA SER A 242 0.33 -27.69 3.33
C SER A 242 0.31 -26.66 4.47
N ALA A 243 1.46 -26.16 4.88
CA ALA A 243 1.55 -25.12 5.89
C ALA A 243 1.00 -23.77 5.36
N CYS A 244 1.07 -23.50 4.05
CA CYS A 244 0.49 -22.29 3.48
C CYS A 244 -1.02 -22.20 3.69
N TYR A 245 -1.76 -23.31 3.61
CA TYR A 245 -3.20 -23.33 3.91
C TYR A 245 -3.50 -22.94 5.36
N LEU A 246 -2.77 -23.54 6.31
CA LEU A 246 -2.93 -23.23 7.73
C LEU A 246 -2.56 -21.77 8.05
N LEU A 247 -1.44 -21.30 7.48
CA LEU A 247 -0.99 -19.93 7.67
C LEU A 247 -1.92 -18.91 7.02
N ALA A 248 -2.48 -19.20 5.85
CA ALA A 248 -3.46 -18.31 5.19
C ALA A 248 -4.74 -18.20 6.01
N ILE A 249 -5.30 -19.32 6.48
CA ILE A 249 -6.50 -19.32 7.33
C ILE A 249 -6.21 -18.66 8.67
N GLY A 250 -5.14 -19.08 9.34
CA GLY A 250 -4.76 -18.54 10.66
C GLY A 250 -4.46 -17.03 10.62
N SER A 251 -3.76 -16.56 9.58
CA SER A 251 -3.51 -15.12 9.42
C SER A 251 -4.77 -14.35 9.06
N LEU A 252 -5.69 -14.90 8.25
CA LEU A 252 -6.99 -14.26 7.97
C LEU A 252 -7.83 -14.09 9.24
N VAL A 253 -7.94 -15.15 10.06
CA VAL A 253 -8.60 -15.08 11.38
C VAL A 253 -7.88 -14.10 12.30
N GLY A 254 -6.54 -14.14 12.32
CA GLY A 254 -5.73 -13.22 13.10
C GLY A 254 -5.86 -11.75 12.67
N ILE A 255 -6.00 -11.46 11.37
CA ILE A 255 -6.29 -10.12 10.84
C ILE A 255 -7.64 -9.64 11.39
N PHE A 256 -8.67 -10.48 11.28
CA PHE A 256 -9.99 -10.13 11.80
C PHE A 256 -9.93 -9.86 13.31
N LEU A 257 -9.50 -10.83 14.12
CA LEU A 257 -9.45 -10.70 15.58
C LEU A 257 -8.49 -9.59 16.05
N GLY A 258 -7.32 -9.47 15.40
CA GLY A 258 -6.34 -8.44 15.71
C GLY A 258 -6.82 -7.02 15.43
N SER A 259 -7.74 -6.86 14.47
CA SER A 259 -8.35 -5.55 14.15
C SER A 259 -9.43 -5.11 15.15
N LEU A 260 -9.89 -6.00 16.05
CA LEU A 260 -10.94 -5.69 17.03
C LEU A 260 -10.42 -4.95 18.26
N HIS A 261 -9.13 -5.04 18.59
CA HIS A 261 -8.56 -4.49 19.81
C HIS A 261 -7.32 -3.64 19.51
N TYR A 262 -7.23 -2.50 20.17
CA TYR A 262 -6.13 -1.55 19.99
C TYR A 262 -4.74 -2.19 20.18
N GLN A 263 -4.57 -3.02 21.20
CA GLN A 263 -3.28 -3.63 21.55
C GLN A 263 -2.79 -4.62 20.49
N THR A 264 -3.69 -5.34 19.83
CA THR A 264 -3.38 -6.33 18.81
C THR A 264 -3.33 -5.74 17.40
N TRP A 265 -3.98 -4.60 17.19
CA TRP A 265 -4.06 -3.92 15.90
C TRP A 265 -2.68 -3.59 15.28
N PHE A 266 -1.69 -3.27 16.12
CA PHE A 266 -0.33 -3.01 15.65
C PHE A 266 0.37 -4.23 15.01
N ALA A 267 -0.04 -5.44 15.37
CA ALA A 267 0.51 -6.68 14.80
C ALA A 267 -0.16 -7.08 13.47
N VAL A 268 -1.34 -6.54 13.18
CA VAL A 268 -2.12 -6.90 11.99
C VAL A 268 -1.33 -6.74 10.68
N PRO A 269 -0.51 -5.69 10.45
CA PRO A 269 0.30 -5.59 9.24
C PRO A 269 1.27 -6.77 9.02
N ALA A 270 1.76 -7.41 10.10
CA ALA A 270 2.57 -8.61 9.99
C ALA A 270 1.74 -9.82 9.52
N LEU A 271 0.55 -10.00 10.07
CA LEU A 271 -0.38 -11.06 9.65
C LEU A 271 -0.82 -10.86 8.20
N VAL A 272 -1.01 -9.63 7.77
CA VAL A 272 -1.30 -9.30 6.37
C VAL A 272 -0.16 -9.73 5.44
N CYS A 273 1.09 -9.53 5.83
CA CYS A 273 2.24 -9.99 5.04
C CYS A 273 2.26 -11.53 4.95
N VAL A 274 1.99 -12.24 6.05
CA VAL A 274 1.88 -13.71 6.05
C VAL A 274 0.72 -14.16 5.16
N PHE A 275 -0.45 -13.54 5.30
CA PHE A 275 -1.62 -13.83 4.47
C PHE A 275 -1.32 -13.64 2.99
N GLY A 276 -0.78 -12.50 2.58
CA GLY A 276 -0.51 -12.21 1.18
C GLY A 276 0.46 -13.21 0.53
N LEU A 277 1.51 -13.60 1.27
CA LEU A 277 2.50 -14.59 0.81
C LEU A 277 1.88 -15.98 0.66
N THR A 278 1.12 -16.42 1.66
CA THR A 278 0.60 -17.79 1.71
C THR A 278 -0.67 -17.95 0.86
N PHE A 279 -1.57 -16.97 0.89
CA PHE A 279 -2.80 -16.97 0.11
C PHE A 279 -2.51 -17.00 -1.40
N VAL A 280 -1.65 -16.13 -1.90
CA VAL A 280 -1.31 -16.14 -3.34
C VAL A 280 -0.73 -17.47 -3.77
N ARG A 281 0.07 -18.11 -2.91
CA ARG A 281 0.72 -19.39 -3.22
C ARG A 281 -0.25 -20.58 -3.30
N ILE A 282 -1.37 -20.54 -2.58
CA ILE A 282 -2.40 -21.60 -2.64
C ILE A 282 -3.43 -21.39 -3.75
N LEU A 283 -3.44 -20.23 -4.41
CA LEU A 283 -4.35 -19.96 -5.52
C LEU A 283 -3.99 -20.82 -6.74
N PRO A 284 -5.00 -21.21 -7.55
CA PRO A 284 -4.77 -21.79 -8.87
C PRO A 284 -3.92 -20.87 -9.75
N GLN A 285 -3.08 -21.45 -10.62
CA GLN A 285 -2.14 -20.71 -11.48
C GLN A 285 -2.84 -19.64 -12.34
N VAL A 286 -4.06 -19.90 -12.81
CA VAL A 286 -4.84 -18.94 -13.61
C VAL A 286 -5.11 -17.65 -12.81
N LEU A 287 -5.49 -17.78 -11.53
CA LEU A 287 -5.73 -16.63 -10.65
C LEU A 287 -4.42 -15.92 -10.29
N GLN A 288 -3.34 -16.67 -10.05
CA GLN A 288 -2.02 -16.08 -9.83
C GLN A 288 -1.59 -15.24 -11.05
N ASN A 289 -1.78 -15.75 -12.27
CA ASN A 289 -1.44 -15.05 -13.51
C ASN A 289 -2.30 -13.78 -13.69
N GLY A 290 -3.60 -13.86 -13.39
CA GLY A 290 -4.50 -12.71 -13.42
C GLY A 290 -4.06 -11.61 -12.42
N LEU A 291 -3.78 -12.01 -11.19
CA LEU A 291 -3.25 -11.09 -10.18
C LEU A 291 -1.88 -10.51 -10.58
N ALA A 292 -0.97 -11.31 -11.15
CA ALA A 292 0.32 -10.84 -11.62
C ALA A 292 0.18 -9.82 -12.75
N TRP A 293 -0.79 -10.01 -13.65
CA TRP A 293 -1.12 -9.03 -14.67
C TRP A 293 -1.56 -7.69 -14.04
N VAL A 294 -2.50 -7.72 -13.09
CA VAL A 294 -2.91 -6.52 -12.32
C VAL A 294 -1.70 -5.91 -11.61
N GLY A 295 -0.85 -6.73 -10.99
CA GLY A 295 0.38 -6.29 -10.35
C GLY A 295 1.34 -5.55 -11.29
N SER A 296 1.35 -5.92 -12.57
CA SER A 296 2.18 -5.28 -13.61
C SER A 296 1.76 -3.84 -13.93
N ILE A 297 0.53 -3.45 -13.60
CA ILE A 297 -0.02 -2.10 -13.76
C ILE A 297 -0.26 -1.42 -12.41
N SER A 298 0.16 -2.02 -11.29
CA SER A 298 -0.16 -1.54 -9.94
C SER A 298 0.30 -0.11 -9.66
N ALA A 299 1.48 0.29 -10.12
CA ALA A 299 1.98 1.65 -9.97
C ALA A 299 1.09 2.67 -10.72
N ALA A 300 0.67 2.33 -11.92
CA ALA A 300 -0.23 3.15 -12.71
C ALA A 300 -1.64 3.22 -12.07
N LEU A 301 -2.17 2.08 -11.60
CA LEU A 301 -3.42 2.05 -10.83
C LEU A 301 -3.34 2.94 -9.58
N PHE A 302 -2.23 2.87 -8.84
CA PHE A 302 -2.07 3.67 -7.63
C PHE A 302 -2.15 5.17 -7.91
N VAL A 303 -1.53 5.64 -8.99
CA VAL A 303 -1.55 7.08 -9.31
C VAL A 303 -2.80 7.53 -10.06
N SER A 304 -3.51 6.64 -10.75
CA SER A 304 -4.65 7.02 -11.57
C SER A 304 -6.02 6.78 -10.93
N HIS A 305 -6.15 5.85 -9.98
CA HIS A 305 -7.45 5.52 -9.39
C HIS A 305 -8.16 6.69 -8.67
N PRO A 306 -7.46 7.69 -8.10
CA PRO A 306 -8.17 8.85 -7.53
C PRO A 306 -8.92 9.66 -8.58
N ILE A 307 -8.42 9.68 -9.83
CA ILE A 307 -9.05 10.37 -10.97
C ILE A 307 -10.40 9.71 -11.29
N THR A 308 -10.38 8.40 -11.50
CA THR A 308 -11.60 7.65 -11.81
C THR A 308 -12.58 7.64 -10.63
N ARG A 309 -12.07 7.56 -9.38
CA ARG A 309 -12.90 7.71 -8.20
C ARG A 309 -13.64 9.06 -8.19
N LYS A 310 -12.94 10.17 -8.45
CA LYS A 310 -13.54 11.52 -8.46
C LYS A 310 -14.71 11.60 -9.44
N ILE A 311 -14.61 10.91 -10.58
CA ILE A 311 -15.66 10.91 -11.62
C ILE A 311 -16.83 9.98 -11.23
N PHE A 312 -16.54 8.72 -10.88
CA PHE A 312 -17.59 7.69 -10.77
C PHE A 312 -18.27 7.62 -9.39
N ILE A 313 -17.70 8.24 -8.35
CA ILE A 313 -18.31 8.18 -7.01
C ILE A 313 -19.67 8.88 -6.94
N THR A 314 -19.92 9.81 -7.83
CA THR A 314 -21.21 10.51 -7.92
C THR A 314 -22.35 9.56 -8.24
N ILE A 315 -22.15 8.56 -9.09
CA ILE A 315 -23.16 7.54 -9.44
C ILE A 315 -23.56 6.76 -8.18
N SER A 316 -22.59 6.28 -7.41
CA SER A 316 -22.88 5.57 -6.17
C SER A 316 -23.59 6.45 -5.13
N ARG A 317 -23.28 7.74 -5.08
CA ARG A 317 -23.93 8.70 -4.16
C ARG A 317 -25.36 9.06 -4.57
N GLN A 318 -25.73 8.81 -5.81
CA GLN A 318 -27.10 8.97 -6.32
C GLN A 318 -27.99 7.74 -6.04
N GLY A 319 -27.45 6.71 -5.39
CA GLY A 319 -28.18 5.52 -4.95
C GLY A 319 -27.80 4.22 -5.66
N ASP A 320 -27.11 4.28 -6.80
CA ASP A 320 -26.68 3.09 -7.53
C ASP A 320 -25.23 2.72 -7.17
N VAL A 321 -25.08 2.18 -5.96
CA VAL A 321 -23.77 1.99 -5.30
C VAL A 321 -22.89 1.02 -6.09
N TYR A 322 -23.43 -0.13 -6.49
CA TYR A 322 -22.65 -1.17 -7.17
C TYR A 322 -22.32 -0.82 -8.62
N SER A 323 -23.23 -0.16 -9.35
CA SER A 323 -22.94 0.32 -10.70
C SER A 323 -21.80 1.34 -10.70
N GLY A 324 -21.79 2.29 -9.76
CA GLY A 324 -20.67 3.22 -9.61
C GLY A 324 -19.35 2.52 -9.30
N LEU A 325 -19.36 1.50 -8.41
CA LEU A 325 -18.18 0.71 -8.08
C LEU A 325 -17.64 -0.06 -9.28
N VAL A 326 -18.51 -0.74 -10.04
CA VAL A 326 -18.11 -1.52 -11.22
C VAL A 326 -17.53 -0.61 -12.30
N LEU A 327 -18.19 0.49 -12.61
CA LEU A 327 -17.72 1.48 -13.59
C LEU A 327 -16.38 2.09 -13.17
N TYR A 328 -16.25 2.46 -11.89
CA TYR A 328 -14.98 2.91 -11.34
C TYR A 328 -13.86 1.88 -11.52
N PHE A 329 -14.12 0.61 -11.18
CA PHE A 329 -13.14 -0.46 -11.28
C PHE A 329 -12.67 -0.66 -12.73
N LEU A 330 -13.63 -0.81 -13.66
CA LEU A 330 -13.33 -0.97 -15.09
C LEU A 330 -12.57 0.24 -15.66
N ALA A 331 -13.04 1.45 -15.37
CA ALA A 331 -12.38 2.67 -15.81
C ALA A 331 -10.97 2.81 -15.23
N SER A 332 -10.76 2.41 -13.97
CA SER A 332 -9.43 2.44 -13.33
C SER A 332 -8.44 1.52 -14.04
N ILE A 333 -8.86 0.33 -14.44
CA ILE A 333 -8.02 -0.60 -15.22
C ILE A 333 -7.64 0.03 -16.58
N VAL A 334 -8.63 0.56 -17.31
CA VAL A 334 -8.40 1.16 -18.64
C VAL A 334 -7.45 2.36 -18.53
N VAL A 335 -7.72 3.27 -17.60
CA VAL A 335 -6.88 4.47 -17.37
C VAL A 335 -5.47 4.07 -16.93
N ALA A 336 -5.32 3.04 -16.08
CA ALA A 336 -4.02 2.56 -15.65
C ALA A 336 -3.17 1.99 -16.81
N ILE A 337 -3.78 1.36 -17.81
CA ILE A 337 -3.06 0.89 -19.01
C ILE A 337 -2.47 2.07 -19.78
N VAL A 338 -3.21 3.18 -19.90
CA VAL A 338 -2.73 4.42 -20.53
C VAL A 338 -1.62 5.05 -19.67
N PHE A 339 -1.86 5.17 -18.37
CA PHE A 339 -0.89 5.73 -17.43
C PHE A 339 0.42 4.94 -17.36
N LYS A 340 0.38 3.61 -17.51
CA LYS A 340 1.60 2.80 -17.60
C LYS A 340 2.53 3.25 -18.72
N ARG A 341 1.96 3.64 -19.88
CA ARG A 341 2.75 4.18 -21.00
C ARG A 341 3.31 5.57 -20.69
N LEU A 342 2.50 6.46 -20.11
CA LEU A 342 2.94 7.79 -19.70
C LEU A 342 4.05 7.74 -18.65
N LEU A 343 3.89 6.89 -17.62
CA LEU A 343 4.91 6.70 -16.59
C LEU A 343 6.22 6.17 -17.14
N LYS A 344 6.17 5.30 -18.17
CA LYS A 344 7.37 4.84 -18.87
C LYS A 344 8.06 5.99 -19.60
N LEU A 345 7.33 6.79 -20.38
CA LEU A 345 7.89 7.94 -21.11
C LEU A 345 8.57 8.92 -20.16
N VAL A 346 7.91 9.30 -19.06
CA VAL A 346 8.49 10.22 -18.06
C VAL A 346 9.72 9.60 -17.40
N SER A 347 9.67 8.31 -17.07
CA SER A 347 10.85 7.61 -16.53
C SER A 347 12.02 7.63 -17.49
N ASP A 348 11.78 7.33 -18.76
CA ASP A 348 12.82 7.31 -19.78
C ASP A 348 13.48 8.70 -19.92
N GLU A 349 12.69 9.79 -19.87
CA GLU A 349 13.21 11.17 -19.90
C GLU A 349 14.02 11.51 -18.62
N LEU A 350 13.52 11.17 -17.43
CA LEU A 350 14.20 11.45 -16.16
C LEU A 350 15.52 10.70 -15.99
N PHE A 351 15.69 9.55 -16.69
CA PHE A 351 16.88 8.71 -16.59
C PHE A 351 17.75 8.74 -17.85
N LYS A 352 17.42 9.56 -18.84
CA LYS A 352 18.35 9.90 -19.94
C LYS A 352 19.66 10.44 -19.32
N LYS A 353 20.78 9.87 -19.77
CA LYS A 353 22.13 10.29 -19.37
C LYS A 353 22.57 11.50 -20.20
#